data_86a421fb3b7be940cab84976a6afa932
#
_entry.id   86a421fb3b7be940cab84976a6afa932
#
_cell.length_a   1.000
_cell.length_b   1.000
_cell.length_c   1.000
_cell.angle_alpha   90.00
_cell.angle_beta   90.00
_cell.angle_gamma   90.00
#
_symmetry.space_group_name_H-M   'P 1'
#
loop_
_entity.id
_entity.type
_entity.pdbx_description
1 polymer ?
#
loop_
_entity_poly.entity_id
_entity_poly.type
_entity_poly.pdbx_seq_one_letter_code
_entity_poly.pdbx_strand_id
1 'polypeptide(L)'
;MEPSEKSNQLHIHISMEDRPGILAETLESIVRCEWNILDIKQFVFNGLLNLSILLDGNDSSAIDSLRKVLTEYGERSGLKIGIYPWKKENRPDAPYKHRSVVTLLGASIESTGLLELTRTLALRDINILRIEQLDYGDQHVIEFVIGTRQTHSSVDVLNALMRFKEKFQVDLAVQDDTLFRRNKRLIVFDADMTFLQCEVIDELGKLVGQGSRMAEITRKAMTGEMDFKEALEQRVKLLRGLPVEKLDELFERIPLTPGATDLVTILQYLGYKIAIVSGGFQFFIEKLKQKYGLDYGFANNLKIENGKVTGELEGEIIDAEAKERILISLAEKEGFTLKQVVAVGDGANDIHMLARAGLGIAFNAKPMVQKHAHASINRSNLELILYFLGYNGKDLQELRELVKRKENLRFS
;
A
#
# COMPACT_ATOMS: atom_id res chain seq x y z
N MET A 1 12.77 -50.72 9.66
CA MET A 1 13.25 -50.08 8.42
C MET A 1 12.10 -50.14 7.42
N GLU A 2 11.32 -49.05 7.35
CA GLU A 2 10.31 -48.88 6.31
C GLU A 2 11.03 -48.63 4.98
N PRO A 3 10.56 -49.22 3.86
CA PRO A 3 11.15 -48.97 2.55
C PRO A 3 10.90 -47.50 2.20
N SER A 4 11.96 -46.76 1.90
CA SER A 4 11.86 -45.44 1.33
C SER A 4 11.01 -45.52 0.05
N GLU A 5 9.80 -44.99 0.10
CA GLU A 5 8.98 -44.75 -1.10
C GLU A 5 9.82 -43.94 -2.09
N LYS A 6 10.31 -44.58 -3.14
CA LYS A 6 10.87 -43.88 -4.30
C LYS A 6 9.70 -43.18 -4.98
N SER A 7 9.45 -41.91 -4.57
CA SER A 7 8.45 -41.11 -5.27
C SER A 7 8.96 -40.81 -6.67
N ASN A 8 8.28 -41.37 -7.68
CA ASN A 8 8.54 -41.15 -9.10
C ASN A 8 7.86 -39.81 -9.50
N GLN A 9 8.34 -38.70 -8.97
CA GLN A 9 7.78 -37.41 -9.30
C GLN A 9 8.54 -36.77 -10.45
N LEU A 10 7.80 -36.11 -11.36
CA LEU A 10 8.33 -35.36 -12.49
C LEU A 10 7.78 -33.96 -12.52
N HIS A 11 8.66 -33.03 -12.83
CA HIS A 11 8.29 -31.65 -13.13
C HIS A 11 8.34 -31.43 -14.64
N ILE A 12 7.20 -31.08 -15.24
CA ILE A 12 7.09 -30.71 -16.65
C ILE A 12 7.01 -29.21 -16.77
N HIS A 13 7.79 -28.65 -17.66
CA HIS A 13 7.71 -27.26 -18.06
C HIS A 13 7.46 -27.15 -19.57
N ILE A 14 6.44 -26.38 -19.94
CA ILE A 14 6.05 -26.14 -21.33
C ILE A 14 6.06 -24.63 -21.57
N SER A 15 6.67 -24.21 -22.69
CA SER A 15 6.64 -22.83 -23.15
C SER A 15 6.37 -22.79 -24.65
N MET A 16 5.39 -21.97 -25.06
CA MET A 16 5.02 -21.79 -26.46
C MET A 16 4.20 -20.52 -26.66
N GLU A 17 3.91 -20.17 -27.92
CA GLU A 17 2.91 -19.16 -28.25
C GLU A 17 1.52 -19.61 -27.73
N ASP A 18 0.79 -18.68 -27.06
CA ASP A 18 -0.49 -19.00 -26.42
C ASP A 18 -1.60 -19.24 -27.44
N ARG A 19 -2.33 -20.33 -27.27
CA ARG A 19 -3.55 -20.62 -28.01
C ARG A 19 -4.53 -21.47 -27.18
N PRO A 20 -5.83 -21.41 -27.46
CA PRO A 20 -6.79 -22.30 -26.83
C PRO A 20 -6.46 -23.79 -27.10
N GLY A 21 -6.66 -24.65 -26.08
CA GLY A 21 -6.54 -26.08 -26.19
C GLY A 21 -5.21 -26.67 -25.70
N ILE A 22 -4.13 -25.92 -25.57
CA ILE A 22 -2.80 -26.43 -25.15
C ILE A 22 -2.87 -27.25 -23.87
N LEU A 23 -3.52 -26.70 -22.85
CA LEU A 23 -3.66 -27.37 -21.57
C LEU A 23 -4.43 -28.69 -21.72
N ALA A 24 -5.53 -28.71 -22.48
CA ALA A 24 -6.33 -29.91 -22.70
C ALA A 24 -5.52 -30.98 -23.40
N GLU A 25 -4.81 -30.63 -24.48
CA GLU A 25 -3.95 -31.57 -25.24
C GLU A 25 -2.79 -32.11 -24.37
N THR A 26 -2.21 -31.23 -23.51
CA THR A 26 -1.16 -31.65 -22.55
C THR A 26 -1.71 -32.63 -21.52
N LEU A 27 -2.86 -32.30 -20.93
CA LEU A 27 -3.51 -33.15 -19.93
C LEU A 27 -3.95 -34.51 -20.52
N GLU A 28 -4.44 -34.53 -21.75
CA GLU A 28 -4.78 -35.76 -22.45
C GLU A 28 -3.56 -36.71 -22.59
N SER A 29 -2.39 -36.14 -22.89
CA SER A 29 -1.13 -36.86 -22.95
C SER A 29 -0.71 -37.46 -21.61
N ILE A 30 -0.88 -36.69 -20.52
CA ILE A 30 -0.55 -37.11 -19.16
C ILE A 30 -1.50 -38.23 -18.68
N VAL A 31 -2.82 -38.06 -18.89
CA VAL A 31 -3.84 -39.00 -18.47
C VAL A 31 -3.68 -40.33 -19.19
N ARG A 32 -3.34 -40.32 -20.48
CA ARG A 32 -3.06 -41.57 -21.25
C ARG A 32 -1.89 -42.38 -20.69
N CYS A 33 -0.98 -41.73 -19.98
CA CYS A 33 0.16 -42.37 -19.34
C CYS A 33 -0.09 -42.72 -17.86
N GLU A 34 -1.32 -42.54 -17.36
CA GLU A 34 -1.75 -42.83 -15.98
C GLU A 34 -0.97 -42.07 -14.89
N TRP A 35 -0.56 -40.81 -15.19
CA TRP A 35 0.09 -39.95 -14.23
C TRP A 35 -0.90 -39.06 -13.52
N ASN A 36 -0.70 -38.87 -12.21
CA ASN A 36 -1.48 -37.94 -11.37
C ASN A 36 -0.85 -36.58 -11.31
N ILE A 37 -1.67 -35.54 -11.31
CA ILE A 37 -1.23 -34.14 -11.15
C ILE A 37 -1.25 -33.80 -9.69
N LEU A 38 -0.08 -33.37 -9.15
CA LEU A 38 0.07 -32.87 -7.79
C LEU A 38 -0.05 -31.35 -7.68
N ASP A 39 0.47 -30.65 -8.69
CA ASP A 39 0.43 -29.16 -8.73
C ASP A 39 0.49 -28.71 -10.19
N ILE A 40 -0.16 -27.57 -10.48
CA ILE A 40 -0.19 -26.98 -11.82
C ILE A 40 -0.18 -25.45 -11.71
N LYS A 41 0.66 -24.82 -12.51
CA LYS A 41 0.71 -23.37 -12.66
C LYS A 41 0.81 -22.98 -14.13
N GLN A 42 -0.04 -22.04 -14.54
CA GLN A 42 -0.05 -21.49 -15.89
C GLN A 42 -0.07 -19.97 -15.84
N PHE A 43 0.69 -19.34 -16.70
CA PHE A 43 0.59 -17.91 -16.96
C PHE A 43 0.96 -17.60 -18.41
N VAL A 44 0.37 -16.54 -18.94
CA VAL A 44 0.70 -16.00 -20.27
C VAL A 44 1.45 -14.69 -20.09
N PHE A 45 2.60 -14.58 -20.74
CA PHE A 45 3.42 -13.38 -20.70
C PHE A 45 3.77 -12.95 -22.13
N ASN A 46 3.30 -11.77 -22.54
CA ASN A 46 3.49 -11.25 -23.89
C ASN A 46 3.16 -12.25 -25.01
N GLY A 47 2.02 -12.97 -24.90
CA GLY A 47 1.58 -13.94 -25.87
C GLY A 47 2.28 -15.30 -25.75
N LEU A 48 3.20 -15.49 -24.79
CA LEU A 48 3.85 -16.77 -24.51
C LEU A 48 3.21 -17.44 -23.30
N LEU A 49 2.65 -18.63 -23.52
CA LEU A 49 2.19 -19.52 -22.47
C LEU A 49 3.39 -20.13 -21.76
N ASN A 50 3.36 -20.14 -20.44
CA ASN A 50 4.27 -20.87 -19.58
C ASN A 50 3.44 -21.77 -18.66
N LEU A 51 3.66 -23.07 -18.73
CA LEU A 51 2.93 -24.09 -17.98
C LEU A 51 3.93 -24.95 -17.20
N SER A 52 3.73 -25.07 -15.91
CA SER A 52 4.51 -25.94 -15.01
C SER A 52 3.57 -26.95 -14.37
N ILE A 53 3.88 -28.23 -14.47
CA ILE A 53 3.07 -29.31 -13.90
C ILE A 53 3.98 -30.22 -13.07
N LEU A 54 3.57 -30.50 -11.84
CA LEU A 54 4.19 -31.50 -10.99
C LEU A 54 3.34 -32.77 -11.04
N LEU A 55 3.97 -33.85 -11.40
CA LEU A 55 3.33 -35.15 -11.58
C LEU A 55 3.83 -36.18 -10.58
N ASP A 56 2.98 -37.15 -10.26
CA ASP A 56 3.31 -38.32 -9.46
C ASP A 56 2.90 -39.60 -10.22
N GLY A 57 3.84 -40.50 -10.37
CA GLY A 57 3.64 -41.74 -11.10
C GLY A 57 3.98 -42.98 -10.28
N ASN A 58 3.30 -44.05 -10.57
CA ASN A 58 3.38 -45.29 -9.81
C ASN A 58 4.59 -46.19 -10.17
N ASP A 59 5.22 -45.97 -11.35
CA ASP A 59 6.31 -46.84 -11.83
C ASP A 59 7.38 -46.06 -12.62
N SER A 60 8.64 -46.48 -12.47
CA SER A 60 9.77 -45.91 -13.21
C SER A 60 9.69 -46.22 -14.73
N SER A 61 9.06 -47.31 -15.15
CA SER A 61 8.83 -47.62 -16.56
C SER A 61 7.86 -46.66 -17.24
N ALA A 62 6.95 -46.04 -16.48
CA ALA A 62 6.01 -45.03 -16.95
C ALA A 62 6.70 -43.71 -17.33
N ILE A 63 7.91 -43.44 -16.80
CA ILE A 63 8.66 -42.23 -17.10
C ILE A 63 9.06 -42.16 -18.58
N ASP A 64 9.59 -43.25 -19.13
CA ASP A 64 10.03 -43.30 -20.52
C ASP A 64 8.83 -43.23 -21.48
N SER A 65 7.70 -43.84 -21.11
CA SER A 65 6.45 -43.76 -21.85
C SER A 65 5.95 -42.29 -21.90
N LEU A 66 5.88 -41.61 -20.76
CA LEU A 66 5.47 -40.24 -20.70
C LEU A 66 6.42 -39.29 -21.46
N ARG A 67 7.74 -39.50 -21.33
CA ARG A 67 8.75 -38.74 -22.09
C ARG A 67 8.51 -38.87 -23.59
N LYS A 68 8.33 -40.09 -24.08
CA LYS A 68 8.08 -40.37 -25.50
C LYS A 68 6.82 -39.62 -25.97
N VAL A 69 5.70 -39.79 -25.28
CA VAL A 69 4.41 -39.17 -25.64
C VAL A 69 4.51 -37.65 -25.65
N LEU A 70 5.13 -37.06 -24.63
CA LEU A 70 5.28 -35.62 -24.55
C LEU A 70 6.29 -35.07 -25.57
N THR A 71 7.36 -35.80 -25.90
CA THR A 71 8.30 -35.42 -26.95
C THR A 71 7.64 -35.43 -28.32
N GLU A 72 6.93 -36.51 -28.66
CA GLU A 72 6.16 -36.61 -29.89
C GLU A 72 5.08 -35.53 -30.01
N TYR A 73 4.41 -35.22 -28.90
CA TYR A 73 3.47 -34.13 -28.83
C TYR A 73 4.16 -32.75 -29.04
N GLY A 74 5.30 -32.56 -28.41
CA GLY A 74 6.11 -31.32 -28.54
C GLY A 74 6.55 -31.07 -29.98
N GLU A 75 7.11 -32.10 -30.65
CA GLU A 75 7.57 -32.02 -32.04
C GLU A 75 6.40 -31.71 -33.00
N ARG A 76 5.27 -32.38 -32.83
CA ARG A 76 4.07 -32.16 -33.67
C ARG A 76 3.43 -30.80 -33.47
N SER A 77 3.47 -30.24 -32.26
CA SER A 77 2.76 -29.00 -31.87
C SER A 77 3.68 -27.80 -31.79
N GLY A 78 4.99 -27.93 -32.04
CA GLY A 78 5.96 -26.86 -31.91
C GLY A 78 6.25 -26.43 -30.45
N LEU A 79 5.97 -27.35 -29.51
CA LEU A 79 6.13 -27.08 -28.08
C LEU A 79 7.58 -27.26 -27.61
N LYS A 80 8.06 -26.42 -26.76
CA LYS A 80 9.28 -26.65 -25.97
C LYS A 80 8.89 -27.27 -24.64
N ILE A 81 9.15 -28.57 -24.47
CA ILE A 81 8.80 -29.33 -23.28
C ILE A 81 10.09 -29.74 -22.56
N GLY A 82 10.24 -29.28 -21.30
CA GLY A 82 11.27 -29.74 -20.38
C GLY A 82 10.67 -30.74 -19.39
N ILE A 83 11.33 -31.91 -19.19
CA ILE A 83 10.89 -32.92 -18.24
C ILE A 83 12.04 -33.23 -17.30
N TYR A 84 11.84 -32.93 -16.02
CA TYR A 84 12.86 -32.99 -14.98
C TYR A 84 12.42 -33.96 -13.86
N PRO A 85 13.32 -34.83 -13.37
CA PRO A 85 13.05 -35.60 -12.17
C PRO A 85 12.82 -34.64 -11.00
N TRP A 86 11.75 -34.85 -10.24
CA TRP A 86 11.47 -34.09 -9.04
C TRP A 86 11.77 -34.94 -7.81
N LYS A 87 12.67 -34.47 -6.96
CA LYS A 87 12.98 -35.12 -5.70
C LYS A 87 12.34 -34.33 -4.57
N LYS A 88 11.81 -35.01 -3.54
CA LYS A 88 11.23 -34.40 -2.35
C LYS A 88 12.22 -33.46 -1.66
N GLU A 89 13.50 -33.76 -1.76
CA GLU A 89 14.64 -32.92 -1.31
C GLU A 89 14.70 -31.56 -2.03
N ASN A 90 14.09 -31.41 -3.20
CA ASN A 90 13.97 -30.16 -3.94
C ASN A 90 12.87 -29.25 -3.38
N ARG A 91 12.00 -29.75 -2.49
CA ARG A 91 11.15 -28.86 -1.70
C ARG A 91 12.02 -28.21 -0.64
N PRO A 92 12.01 -26.89 -0.50
CA PRO A 92 12.61 -26.30 0.68
C PRO A 92 11.95 -26.93 1.91
N ASP A 93 12.75 -27.58 2.76
CA ASP A 93 12.29 -28.34 3.94
C ASP A 93 11.45 -27.54 4.94
N ALA A 94 11.43 -26.24 4.80
CA ALA A 94 10.52 -25.36 5.52
C ALA A 94 9.90 -24.35 4.56
N PRO A 95 8.56 -24.13 4.62
CA PRO A 95 7.96 -22.98 3.96
C PRO A 95 8.63 -21.71 4.49
N TYR A 96 8.73 -20.68 3.68
CA TYR A 96 9.20 -19.38 4.13
C TYR A 96 8.41 -18.95 5.36
N LYS A 97 9.11 -18.69 6.46
CA LYS A 97 8.49 -18.32 7.76
C LYS A 97 7.75 -16.99 7.66
N HIS A 98 8.33 -16.09 6.90
CA HIS A 98 7.77 -14.77 6.65
C HIS A 98 7.71 -14.51 5.16
N ARG A 99 6.57 -14.01 4.73
CA ARG A 99 6.35 -13.54 3.37
C ARG A 99 5.92 -12.09 3.44
N SER A 100 6.51 -11.28 2.60
CA SER A 100 6.17 -9.86 2.49
C SER A 100 5.99 -9.48 1.03
N VAL A 101 5.31 -8.37 0.82
CA VAL A 101 5.12 -7.77 -0.50
C VAL A 101 5.83 -6.43 -0.51
N VAL A 102 6.76 -6.29 -1.45
CA VAL A 102 7.44 -5.03 -1.75
C VAL A 102 6.78 -4.42 -2.98
N THR A 103 6.19 -3.25 -2.85
CA THR A 103 5.62 -2.50 -3.97
C THR A 103 6.51 -1.30 -4.26
N LEU A 104 7.05 -1.22 -5.47
CA LEU A 104 7.80 -0.07 -5.97
C LEU A 104 6.90 0.77 -6.87
N LEU A 105 6.96 2.08 -6.71
CA LEU A 105 6.24 3.04 -7.53
C LEU A 105 7.22 4.14 -7.98
N GLY A 106 7.29 4.38 -9.29
CA GLY A 106 8.20 5.35 -9.89
C GLY A 106 7.66 5.92 -11.20
N ALA A 107 8.24 7.04 -11.69
CA ALA A 107 7.98 7.50 -13.05
C ALA A 107 8.60 6.53 -14.07
N SER A 108 9.75 5.94 -13.71
CA SER A 108 10.39 4.83 -14.39
C SER A 108 11.10 3.96 -13.35
N ILE A 109 11.22 2.68 -13.64
CA ILE A 109 12.02 1.76 -12.82
C ILE A 109 13.07 1.16 -13.75
N GLU A 110 14.28 1.70 -13.64
CA GLU A 110 15.41 1.30 -14.50
C GLU A 110 15.93 -0.10 -14.14
N SER A 111 16.51 -0.79 -15.11
CA SER A 111 17.14 -2.11 -14.92
C SER A 111 18.24 -2.09 -13.85
N THR A 112 18.98 -0.99 -13.76
CA THR A 112 20.01 -0.77 -12.70
C THR A 112 19.40 -0.75 -11.31
N GLY A 113 18.22 -0.15 -11.15
CA GLY A 113 17.47 -0.16 -9.92
C GLY A 113 16.98 -1.56 -9.55
N LEU A 114 16.40 -2.29 -10.49
CA LEU A 114 16.00 -3.68 -10.26
C LEU A 114 17.16 -4.58 -9.88
N LEU A 115 18.33 -4.40 -10.50
CA LEU A 115 19.56 -5.13 -10.15
C LEU A 115 19.99 -4.84 -8.70
N GLU A 116 19.97 -3.57 -8.28
CA GLU A 116 20.38 -3.23 -6.91
C GLU A 116 19.38 -3.72 -5.86
N LEU A 117 18.06 -3.63 -6.15
CA LEU A 117 17.03 -4.21 -5.31
C LEU A 117 17.25 -5.71 -5.10
N THR A 118 17.38 -6.47 -6.21
CA THR A 118 17.51 -7.92 -6.15
C THR A 118 18.79 -8.35 -5.43
N ARG A 119 19.92 -7.64 -5.63
CA ARG A 119 21.15 -7.85 -4.87
C ARG A 119 20.97 -7.57 -3.38
N THR A 120 20.28 -6.48 -3.03
CA THR A 120 20.02 -6.12 -1.64
C THR A 120 19.21 -7.19 -0.91
N LEU A 121 18.22 -7.79 -1.58
CA LEU A 121 17.43 -8.90 -1.05
C LEU A 121 18.27 -10.17 -0.93
N ALA A 122 19.02 -10.54 -1.98
CA ALA A 122 19.84 -11.74 -2.00
C ALA A 122 20.92 -11.75 -0.90
N LEU A 123 21.58 -10.62 -0.63
CA LEU A 123 22.57 -10.46 0.45
C LEU A 123 21.98 -10.69 1.86
N ARG A 124 20.65 -10.73 1.98
CA ARG A 124 19.93 -10.97 3.24
C ARG A 124 19.22 -12.32 3.28
N ASP A 125 19.53 -13.20 2.36
CA ASP A 125 18.87 -14.51 2.22
C ASP A 125 17.33 -14.36 2.04
N ILE A 126 16.91 -13.32 1.34
CA ILE A 126 15.52 -13.06 0.98
C ILE A 126 15.30 -13.47 -0.48
N ASN A 127 14.42 -14.44 -0.70
CA ASN A 127 14.08 -14.92 -2.04
C ASN A 127 12.90 -14.16 -2.62
N ILE A 128 12.92 -13.97 -3.94
CA ILE A 128 11.79 -13.42 -4.70
C ILE A 128 10.96 -14.60 -5.19
N LEU A 129 9.68 -14.62 -4.79
CA LEU A 129 8.73 -15.70 -5.09
C LEU A 129 7.85 -15.39 -6.29
N ARG A 130 7.54 -14.11 -6.51
CA ARG A 130 6.74 -13.62 -7.64
C ARG A 130 7.09 -12.16 -7.91
N ILE A 131 7.09 -11.80 -9.19
CA ILE A 131 7.17 -10.40 -9.65
C ILE A 131 5.94 -10.17 -10.52
N GLU A 132 5.27 -9.05 -10.29
CA GLU A 132 4.10 -8.65 -11.08
C GLU A 132 4.17 -7.15 -11.37
N GLN A 133 3.99 -6.79 -12.62
CA GLN A 133 3.84 -5.40 -13.02
C GLN A 133 2.38 -5.00 -12.83
N LEU A 134 2.12 -4.02 -11.97
CA LEU A 134 0.77 -3.56 -11.69
C LEU A 134 0.32 -2.45 -12.63
N ASP A 135 1.24 -1.62 -13.11
CA ASP A 135 0.93 -0.53 -14.04
C ASP A 135 2.14 -0.19 -14.94
N TYR A 136 1.83 0.25 -16.17
CA TYR A 136 2.78 0.70 -17.19
C TYR A 136 2.44 2.09 -17.76
N GLY A 137 1.40 2.77 -17.21
CA GLY A 137 0.94 4.07 -17.67
C GLY A 137 1.87 5.21 -17.25
N ASP A 138 1.30 6.29 -16.72
CA ASP A 138 2.04 7.44 -16.19
C ASP A 138 2.91 7.07 -14.97
N GLN A 139 2.60 5.96 -14.33
CA GLN A 139 3.34 5.38 -13.22
C GLN A 139 3.81 3.98 -13.58
N HIS A 140 5.07 3.67 -13.24
CA HIS A 140 5.57 2.30 -13.27
C HIS A 140 5.43 1.71 -11.87
N VAL A 141 4.61 0.67 -11.75
CA VAL A 141 4.36 0.01 -10.46
C VAL A 141 4.68 -1.47 -10.57
N ILE A 142 5.63 -1.93 -9.75
CA ILE A 142 6.05 -3.34 -9.71
C ILE A 142 5.88 -3.87 -8.30
N GLU A 143 5.29 -5.03 -8.19
CA GLU A 143 5.11 -5.78 -6.95
C GLU A 143 6.02 -7.00 -6.93
N PHE A 144 6.73 -7.19 -5.80
CA PHE A 144 7.55 -8.37 -5.51
C PHE A 144 6.98 -9.08 -4.31
N VAL A 145 6.55 -10.33 -4.47
CA VAL A 145 6.32 -11.20 -3.32
C VAL A 145 7.65 -11.82 -2.95
N ILE A 146 8.09 -11.60 -1.72
CA ILE A 146 9.37 -12.07 -1.19
C ILE A 146 9.15 -13.03 -0.03
N GLY A 147 10.12 -13.90 0.20
CA GLY A 147 10.07 -14.87 1.29
C GLY A 147 11.43 -15.04 1.96
N THR A 148 11.43 -15.17 3.28
CA THR A 148 12.62 -15.45 4.07
C THR A 148 12.41 -16.62 5.02
N ARG A 149 13.47 -17.40 5.25
CA ARG A 149 13.51 -18.47 6.25
C ARG A 149 13.87 -17.95 7.64
N GLN A 150 14.51 -16.78 7.69
CA GLN A 150 14.86 -16.08 8.92
C GLN A 150 13.71 -15.20 9.41
N THR A 151 13.76 -14.79 10.68
CA THR A 151 12.80 -13.86 11.27
C THR A 151 13.13 -12.42 10.87
N HIS A 152 12.85 -12.06 9.62
CA HIS A 152 12.87 -10.66 9.17
C HIS A 152 11.44 -10.14 9.13
N SER A 153 11.19 -9.07 9.87
CA SER A 153 9.92 -8.33 9.77
C SER A 153 9.86 -7.50 8.48
N SER A 154 8.66 -7.09 8.08
CA SER A 154 8.49 -6.13 6.97
C SER A 154 9.25 -4.82 7.21
N VAL A 155 9.38 -4.41 8.47
CA VAL A 155 10.17 -3.22 8.87
C VAL A 155 11.67 -3.41 8.62
N ASP A 156 12.22 -4.60 8.89
CA ASP A 156 13.64 -4.89 8.61
C ASP A 156 13.93 -4.83 7.10
N VAL A 157 13.01 -5.37 6.29
CA VAL A 157 13.11 -5.29 4.82
C VAL A 157 13.00 -3.85 4.34
N LEU A 158 12.05 -3.07 4.87
CA LEU A 158 11.92 -1.66 4.54
C LEU A 158 13.20 -0.89 4.84
N ASN A 159 13.76 -1.04 6.04
CA ASN A 159 15.00 -0.38 6.44
C ASN A 159 16.19 -0.76 5.53
N ALA A 160 16.24 -2.01 5.09
CA ALA A 160 17.26 -2.48 4.15
C ALA A 160 17.16 -1.80 2.78
N LEU A 161 15.94 -1.42 2.37
CA LEU A 161 15.65 -0.81 1.08
C LEU A 161 15.66 0.73 1.09
N MET A 162 15.84 1.38 2.25
CA MET A 162 15.80 2.85 2.34
C MET A 162 16.85 3.52 1.46
N ARG A 163 18.10 3.01 1.44
CA ARG A 163 19.17 3.56 0.58
C ARG A 163 18.85 3.40 -0.91
N PHE A 164 18.28 2.25 -1.27
CA PHE A 164 17.81 1.98 -2.62
C PHE A 164 16.74 3.01 -3.03
N LYS A 165 15.74 3.22 -2.18
CA LYS A 165 14.67 4.18 -2.39
C LYS A 165 15.19 5.60 -2.64
N GLU A 166 16.10 6.09 -1.80
CA GLU A 166 16.70 7.41 -1.90
C GLU A 166 17.50 7.56 -3.21
N LYS A 167 18.30 6.55 -3.55
CA LYS A 167 19.16 6.57 -4.75
C LYS A 167 18.37 6.58 -6.06
N PHE A 168 17.29 5.80 -6.13
CA PHE A 168 16.48 5.63 -7.35
C PHE A 168 15.20 6.49 -7.36
N GLN A 169 14.99 7.31 -6.33
CA GLN A 169 13.84 8.21 -6.19
C GLN A 169 12.49 7.52 -6.46
N VAL A 170 12.35 6.30 -5.94
CA VAL A 170 11.12 5.51 -6.01
C VAL A 170 10.35 5.58 -4.70
N ASP A 171 9.04 5.49 -4.78
CA ASP A 171 8.19 5.26 -3.63
C ASP A 171 8.13 3.77 -3.32
N LEU A 172 8.01 3.44 -2.04
CA LEU A 172 8.18 2.08 -1.56
C LEU A 172 7.16 1.74 -0.49
N ALA A 173 6.54 0.58 -0.60
CA ALA A 173 5.79 -0.06 0.47
C ALA A 173 6.32 -1.47 0.75
N VAL A 174 6.41 -1.83 2.02
CA VAL A 174 6.70 -3.21 2.45
C VAL A 174 5.60 -3.65 3.42
N GLN A 175 4.87 -4.68 3.06
CA GLN A 175 3.73 -5.18 3.83
C GLN A 175 3.85 -6.69 4.01
N ASP A 176 3.34 -7.22 5.12
CA ASP A 176 3.21 -8.66 5.29
C ASP A 176 2.23 -9.24 4.26
N ASP A 177 2.59 -10.36 3.61
CA ASP A 177 1.73 -11.08 2.67
C ASP A 177 0.67 -11.89 3.44
N THR A 178 -0.33 -11.18 3.93
CA THR A 178 -1.43 -11.73 4.73
C THR A 178 -2.79 -11.45 4.11
N LEU A 179 -3.82 -12.15 4.61
CA LEU A 179 -5.22 -11.89 4.25
C LEU A 179 -5.60 -10.40 4.35
N PHE A 180 -5.03 -9.68 5.33
CA PHE A 180 -5.39 -8.30 5.62
C PHE A 180 -4.69 -7.28 4.70
N ARG A 181 -3.74 -7.69 3.88
CA ARG A 181 -3.07 -6.77 2.95
C ARG A 181 -4.08 -6.13 1.97
N ARG A 182 -4.92 -6.95 1.33
CA ARG A 182 -5.96 -6.51 0.38
C ARG A 182 -7.35 -6.36 1.03
N ASN A 183 -7.44 -6.42 2.35
CA ASN A 183 -8.70 -6.30 3.08
C ASN A 183 -8.61 -5.17 4.12
N LYS A 184 -8.16 -3.99 3.68
CA LYS A 184 -8.25 -2.77 4.47
C LYS A 184 -9.69 -2.27 4.49
N ARG A 185 -10.11 -1.66 5.59
CA ARG A 185 -11.50 -1.23 5.82
C ARG A 185 -11.65 0.17 6.37
N LEU A 186 -10.63 0.67 7.06
CA LEU A 186 -10.59 2.01 7.62
C LEU A 186 -9.34 2.72 7.11
N ILE A 187 -9.51 3.96 6.66
CA ILE A 187 -8.39 4.85 6.37
C ILE A 187 -8.50 6.12 7.21
N VAL A 188 -7.40 6.49 7.83
CA VAL A 188 -7.29 7.67 8.70
C VAL A 188 -6.22 8.58 8.12
N PHE A 189 -6.61 9.79 7.75
CA PHE A 189 -5.71 10.81 7.22
C PHE A 189 -5.37 11.85 8.29
N ASP A 190 -4.15 12.34 8.30
CA ASP A 190 -3.89 13.69 8.78
C ASP A 190 -4.47 14.72 7.81
N ALA A 191 -4.69 15.95 8.27
CA ALA A 191 -5.23 17.00 7.42
C ALA A 191 -4.14 17.86 6.79
N ASP A 192 -3.40 18.61 7.61
CA ASP A 192 -2.44 19.60 7.16
C ASP A 192 -1.28 18.92 6.43
N MET A 193 -0.85 19.47 5.26
CA MET A 193 0.20 18.92 4.40
C MET A 193 -0.02 17.47 3.91
N THR A 194 -1.12 16.82 4.31
CA THR A 194 -1.50 15.47 3.88
C THR A 194 -2.76 15.49 3.03
N PHE A 195 -3.95 15.70 3.61
CA PHE A 195 -5.21 15.82 2.86
C PHE A 195 -5.35 17.21 2.21
N LEU A 196 -4.81 18.23 2.88
CA LEU A 196 -4.70 19.62 2.45
C LEU A 196 -3.26 19.93 2.03
N GLN A 197 -3.07 20.89 1.11
CA GLN A 197 -1.75 21.31 0.66
C GLN A 197 -1.13 22.43 1.52
N CYS A 198 -1.68 22.74 2.68
CA CYS A 198 -1.18 23.81 3.55
C CYS A 198 -1.37 23.48 5.02
N GLU A 199 -0.65 24.20 5.86
CA GLU A 199 -0.89 24.32 7.30
C GLU A 199 -2.00 25.35 7.53
N VAL A 200 -3.18 24.92 7.97
CA VAL A 200 -4.34 25.81 8.16
C VAL A 200 -4.04 26.95 9.16
N ILE A 201 -3.32 26.65 10.23
CA ILE A 201 -2.97 27.66 11.25
C ILE A 201 -2.06 28.76 10.70
N ASP A 202 -1.17 28.43 9.77
CA ASP A 202 -0.29 29.41 9.14
C ASP A 202 -1.07 30.32 8.18
N GLU A 203 -2.03 29.77 7.43
CA GLU A 203 -2.93 30.56 6.59
C GLU A 203 -3.79 31.52 7.44
N LEU A 204 -4.31 31.07 8.58
CA LEU A 204 -5.03 31.91 9.52
C LEU A 204 -4.12 33.05 10.09
N GLY A 205 -2.85 32.69 10.39
CA GLY A 205 -1.86 33.68 10.83
C GLY A 205 -1.60 34.78 9.81
N LYS A 206 -1.60 34.46 8.52
CA LYS A 206 -1.48 35.45 7.43
C LYS A 206 -2.70 36.37 7.40
N LEU A 207 -3.91 35.86 7.59
CA LEU A 207 -5.15 36.66 7.62
C LEU A 207 -5.16 37.70 8.74
N VAL A 208 -4.57 37.39 9.90
CA VAL A 208 -4.48 38.33 11.03
C VAL A 208 -3.18 39.16 11.04
N GLY A 209 -2.36 39.07 9.99
CA GLY A 209 -1.09 39.84 9.90
C GLY A 209 0.00 39.36 10.86
N GLN A 210 -0.10 38.11 11.37
CA GLN A 210 0.84 37.54 12.33
C GLN A 210 1.70 36.39 11.73
N GLY A 211 1.78 36.29 10.41
CA GLY A 211 2.45 35.19 9.73
C GLY A 211 3.91 34.97 10.16
N SER A 212 4.71 36.05 10.30
CA SER A 212 6.12 35.98 10.74
C SER A 212 6.26 35.42 12.16
N ARG A 213 5.38 35.84 13.06
CA ARG A 213 5.39 35.38 14.46
C ARG A 213 4.91 33.92 14.57
N MET A 214 3.94 33.55 13.74
CA MET A 214 3.47 32.17 13.62
C MET A 214 4.62 31.23 13.20
N ALA A 215 5.35 31.60 12.13
CA ALA A 215 6.49 30.84 11.64
C ALA A 215 7.63 30.71 12.66
N GLU A 216 7.88 31.76 13.48
CA GLU A 216 8.88 31.68 14.54
C GLU A 216 8.50 30.64 15.62
N ILE A 217 7.23 30.63 16.07
CA ILE A 217 6.74 29.64 17.04
C ILE A 217 6.84 28.24 16.47
N THR A 218 6.42 28.03 15.21
CA THR A 218 6.54 26.73 14.50
C THR A 218 7.99 26.29 14.46
N ARG A 219 8.95 27.16 14.14
CA ARG A 219 10.38 26.81 14.13
C ARG A 219 10.84 26.34 15.51
N LYS A 220 10.49 27.05 16.58
CA LYS A 220 10.86 26.68 17.96
C LYS A 220 10.31 25.31 18.36
N ALA A 221 9.07 25.00 17.98
CA ALA A 221 8.50 23.67 18.21
C ALA A 221 9.25 22.59 17.43
N MET A 222 9.60 22.85 16.16
CA MET A 222 10.34 21.91 15.33
C MET A 222 11.78 21.65 15.78
N THR A 223 12.42 22.60 16.46
CA THR A 223 13.78 22.44 17.02
C THR A 223 13.78 21.85 18.43
N GLY A 224 12.60 21.60 19.02
CA GLY A 224 12.47 21.11 20.39
C GLY A 224 12.69 22.19 21.46
N GLU A 225 12.78 23.48 21.07
CA GLU A 225 12.89 24.61 22.00
C GLU A 225 11.55 24.90 22.71
N MET A 226 10.44 24.37 22.21
CA MET A 226 9.09 24.55 22.72
C MET A 226 8.28 23.27 22.57
N ASP A 227 7.47 22.94 23.57
CA ASP A 227 6.54 21.81 23.49
C ASP A 227 5.41 22.06 22.48
N PHE A 228 4.87 20.96 21.90
CA PHE A 228 3.82 21.04 20.88
C PHE A 228 2.56 21.76 21.39
N LYS A 229 2.10 21.43 22.61
CA LYS A 229 0.88 22.02 23.19
C LYS A 229 1.08 23.51 23.45
N GLU A 230 2.22 23.87 24.02
CA GLU A 230 2.58 25.27 24.26
C GLU A 230 2.65 26.06 22.95
N ALA A 231 3.29 25.48 21.91
CA ALA A 231 3.38 26.10 20.60
C ALA A 231 2.00 26.31 19.96
N LEU A 232 1.12 25.30 20.06
CA LEU A 232 -0.24 25.40 19.55
C LEU A 232 -1.03 26.49 20.27
N GLU A 233 -1.01 26.52 21.60
CA GLU A 233 -1.69 27.57 22.39
C GLU A 233 -1.17 28.97 22.06
N GLN A 234 0.14 29.14 21.93
CA GLN A 234 0.72 30.43 21.56
C GLN A 234 0.28 30.90 20.18
N ARG A 235 0.22 29.95 19.19
CA ARG A 235 -0.26 30.27 17.86
C ARG A 235 -1.76 30.60 17.84
N VAL A 236 -2.57 29.90 18.62
CA VAL A 236 -4.02 30.12 18.73
C VAL A 236 -4.29 31.49 19.39
N LYS A 237 -3.50 31.91 20.38
CA LYS A 237 -3.59 33.26 20.99
C LYS A 237 -3.44 34.39 19.97
N LEU A 238 -2.64 34.20 18.92
CA LEU A 238 -2.46 35.18 17.85
C LEU A 238 -3.73 35.35 16.98
N LEU A 239 -4.65 34.38 17.00
CA LEU A 239 -5.90 34.40 16.23
C LEU A 239 -7.04 35.12 16.97
N ARG A 240 -6.78 35.67 18.18
CA ARG A 240 -7.79 36.34 18.99
C ARG A 240 -8.46 37.50 18.23
N GLY A 241 -9.79 37.48 18.21
CA GLY A 241 -10.59 38.49 17.55
C GLY A 241 -10.88 38.21 16.08
N LEU A 242 -10.35 37.11 15.49
CA LEU A 242 -10.64 36.73 14.13
C LEU A 242 -12.12 36.37 13.97
N PRO A 243 -12.88 37.02 13.05
CA PRO A 243 -14.27 36.70 12.79
C PRO A 243 -14.43 35.30 12.18
N VAL A 244 -15.51 34.55 12.54
CA VAL A 244 -15.78 33.22 12.05
C VAL A 244 -15.97 33.19 10.52
N GLU A 245 -16.52 34.25 9.96
CA GLU A 245 -16.69 34.43 8.53
C GLU A 245 -15.37 34.34 7.76
N LYS A 246 -14.25 34.71 8.39
CA LYS A 246 -12.90 34.57 7.81
C LYS A 246 -12.42 33.13 7.78
N LEU A 247 -12.88 32.30 8.71
CA LEU A 247 -12.64 30.83 8.64
C LEU A 247 -13.36 30.21 7.45
N ASP A 248 -14.62 30.65 7.20
CA ASP A 248 -15.41 30.22 6.05
C ASP A 248 -14.74 30.62 4.73
N GLU A 249 -14.34 31.91 4.60
CA GLU A 249 -13.63 32.39 3.43
C GLU A 249 -12.33 31.64 3.18
N LEU A 250 -11.61 31.29 4.22
CA LEU A 250 -10.36 30.51 4.10
C LEU A 250 -10.65 29.09 3.63
N PHE A 251 -11.66 28.43 4.20
CA PHE A 251 -12.02 27.06 3.83
C PHE A 251 -12.26 26.91 2.31
N GLU A 252 -12.91 27.87 1.69
CA GLU A 252 -13.18 27.82 0.25
C GLU A 252 -11.93 28.01 -0.63
N ARG A 253 -10.82 28.47 -0.04
CA ARG A 253 -9.56 28.70 -0.77
C ARG A 253 -8.48 27.65 -0.51
N ILE A 254 -8.64 26.85 0.54
CA ILE A 254 -7.65 25.82 0.89
C ILE A 254 -7.61 24.74 -0.20
N PRO A 255 -6.45 24.53 -0.85
CA PRO A 255 -6.33 23.51 -1.87
C PRO A 255 -6.24 22.11 -1.23
N LEU A 256 -6.97 21.16 -1.82
CA LEU A 256 -6.79 19.75 -1.52
C LEU A 256 -5.51 19.22 -2.16
N THR A 257 -4.95 18.19 -1.56
CA THR A 257 -3.89 17.42 -2.19
C THR A 257 -4.44 16.74 -3.46
N PRO A 258 -3.71 16.78 -4.60
CA PRO A 258 -4.12 16.11 -5.81
C PRO A 258 -4.52 14.65 -5.57
N GLY A 259 -5.57 14.20 -6.23
CA GLY A 259 -6.12 12.86 -6.08
C GLY A 259 -6.93 12.62 -4.80
N ALA A 260 -7.05 13.60 -3.88
CA ALA A 260 -7.80 13.43 -2.62
C ALA A 260 -9.27 13.10 -2.88
N THR A 261 -9.92 13.86 -3.75
CA THR A 261 -11.35 13.65 -4.09
C THR A 261 -11.57 12.30 -4.76
N ASP A 262 -10.73 11.96 -5.75
CA ASP A 262 -10.84 10.69 -6.48
C ASP A 262 -10.62 9.50 -5.54
N LEU A 263 -9.59 9.58 -4.70
CA LEU A 263 -9.31 8.56 -3.69
C LEU A 263 -10.49 8.36 -2.74
N VAL A 264 -11.04 9.45 -2.17
CA VAL A 264 -12.21 9.38 -1.27
C VAL A 264 -13.39 8.71 -1.96
N THR A 265 -13.70 9.13 -3.18
CA THR A 265 -14.85 8.60 -3.92
C THR A 265 -14.68 7.10 -4.22
N ILE A 266 -13.48 6.69 -4.65
CA ILE A 266 -13.16 5.28 -4.89
C ILE A 266 -13.25 4.47 -3.59
N LEU A 267 -12.67 4.96 -2.49
CA LEU A 267 -12.71 4.28 -1.20
C LEU A 267 -14.13 4.13 -0.65
N GLN A 268 -14.97 5.16 -0.80
CA GLN A 268 -16.40 5.08 -0.45
C GLN A 268 -17.15 4.06 -1.31
N TYR A 269 -16.85 4.00 -2.60
CA TYR A 269 -17.42 2.99 -3.50
C TYR A 269 -17.05 1.58 -3.06
N LEU A 270 -15.82 1.38 -2.60
CA LEU A 270 -15.28 0.12 -2.09
C LEU A 270 -15.74 -0.20 -0.65
N GLY A 271 -16.49 0.69 0.00
CA GLY A 271 -17.03 0.48 1.34
C GLY A 271 -16.03 0.70 2.48
N TYR A 272 -14.99 1.50 2.26
CA TYR A 272 -14.10 1.93 3.34
C TYR A 272 -14.77 2.93 4.25
N LYS A 273 -14.42 2.90 5.53
CA LYS A 273 -14.62 3.98 6.47
C LYS A 273 -13.48 4.98 6.35
N ILE A 274 -13.79 6.26 6.29
CA ILE A 274 -12.82 7.33 6.06
C ILE A 274 -12.87 8.33 7.19
N ALA A 275 -11.70 8.60 7.81
CA ALA A 275 -11.55 9.53 8.91
C ALA A 275 -10.45 10.55 8.62
N ILE A 276 -10.61 11.75 9.15
CA ILE A 276 -9.52 12.73 9.30
C ILE A 276 -9.27 12.95 10.79
N VAL A 277 -8.00 12.87 11.22
CA VAL A 277 -7.55 13.14 12.59
C VAL A 277 -6.40 14.14 12.55
N SER A 278 -6.63 15.36 12.99
CA SER A 278 -5.73 16.50 12.78
C SER A 278 -5.36 17.22 14.07
N GLY A 279 -4.12 17.69 14.15
CA GLY A 279 -3.68 18.69 15.13
C GLY A 279 -4.17 20.10 14.82
N GLY A 280 -4.85 20.33 13.68
CA GLY A 280 -5.49 21.57 13.28
C GLY A 280 -6.84 21.81 13.98
N PHE A 281 -7.83 22.36 13.27
CA PHE A 281 -9.06 22.86 13.88
C PHE A 281 -10.32 22.16 13.39
N GLN A 282 -11.20 21.78 14.34
CA GLN A 282 -12.45 21.06 14.11
C GLN A 282 -13.38 21.77 13.12
N PHE A 283 -13.39 23.09 13.12
CA PHE A 283 -14.15 23.88 12.16
C PHE A 283 -13.91 23.46 10.70
N PHE A 284 -12.64 23.28 10.31
CA PHE A 284 -12.27 22.89 8.96
C PHE A 284 -12.55 21.39 8.71
N ILE A 285 -12.27 20.56 9.71
CA ILE A 285 -12.47 19.12 9.59
C ILE A 285 -13.97 18.75 9.44
N GLU A 286 -14.85 19.44 10.18
CA GLU A 286 -16.30 19.22 10.04
C GLU A 286 -16.81 19.64 8.66
N LYS A 287 -16.30 20.72 8.09
CA LYS A 287 -16.62 21.14 6.72
C LYS A 287 -16.12 20.17 5.68
N LEU A 288 -14.88 19.66 5.82
CA LEU A 288 -14.36 18.62 4.95
C LEU A 288 -15.22 17.35 5.02
N LYS A 289 -15.56 16.92 6.23
CA LYS A 289 -16.43 15.77 6.47
C LYS A 289 -17.78 15.92 5.77
N GLN A 290 -18.44 17.04 5.90
CA GLN A 290 -19.72 17.33 5.25
C GLN A 290 -19.58 17.39 3.73
N LYS A 291 -18.58 18.10 3.21
CA LYS A 291 -18.38 18.33 1.77
C LYS A 291 -18.04 17.05 1.02
N TYR A 292 -17.23 16.16 1.63
CA TYR A 292 -16.73 14.93 0.99
C TYR A 292 -17.39 13.66 1.54
N GLY A 293 -18.36 13.76 2.46
CA GLY A 293 -19.08 12.62 3.01
C GLY A 293 -18.19 11.66 3.81
N LEU A 294 -17.22 12.19 4.57
CA LEU A 294 -16.35 11.36 5.40
C LEU A 294 -17.10 10.84 6.62
N ASP A 295 -16.73 9.65 7.12
CA ASP A 295 -17.41 9.04 8.26
C ASP A 295 -17.05 9.73 9.58
N TYR A 296 -15.78 10.14 9.76
CA TYR A 296 -15.26 10.69 11.01
C TYR A 296 -14.34 11.87 10.79
N GLY A 297 -14.36 12.80 11.75
CA GLY A 297 -13.45 13.95 11.77
C GLY A 297 -13.15 14.39 13.19
N PHE A 298 -11.87 14.51 13.55
CA PHE A 298 -11.39 14.89 14.86
C PHE A 298 -10.26 15.90 14.74
N ALA A 299 -10.41 17.05 15.42
CA ALA A 299 -9.38 18.07 15.53
C ALA A 299 -9.62 18.93 16.78
N ASN A 300 -8.74 19.90 17.03
CA ASN A 300 -8.86 20.81 18.17
C ASN A 300 -10.01 21.80 17.98
N ASN A 301 -10.76 22.07 19.04
CA ASN A 301 -11.83 23.06 19.01
C ASN A 301 -11.31 24.46 19.33
N LEU A 302 -11.53 25.40 18.42
CA LEU A 302 -11.35 26.82 18.69
C LEU A 302 -12.52 27.31 19.55
N LYS A 303 -12.24 27.97 20.66
CA LYS A 303 -13.27 28.63 21.44
C LYS A 303 -13.74 29.90 20.71
N ILE A 304 -15.05 29.93 20.43
CA ILE A 304 -15.69 31.02 19.68
C ILE A 304 -16.72 31.69 20.58
N GLU A 305 -16.62 33.02 20.75
CA GLU A 305 -17.58 33.83 21.48
C GLU A 305 -18.00 35.06 20.63
N ASN A 306 -19.27 35.35 20.58
CA ASN A 306 -19.82 36.48 19.82
C ASN A 306 -19.36 36.53 18.35
N GLY A 307 -19.27 35.36 17.67
CA GLY A 307 -18.84 35.25 16.27
C GLY A 307 -17.34 35.48 16.04
N LYS A 308 -16.50 35.45 17.10
CA LYS A 308 -15.06 35.65 17.02
C LYS A 308 -14.28 34.60 17.77
N VAL A 309 -13.11 34.23 17.26
CA VAL A 309 -12.13 33.39 17.95
C VAL A 309 -11.62 34.09 19.18
N THR A 310 -11.65 33.43 20.36
CA THR A 310 -11.19 34.01 21.63
C THR A 310 -9.68 33.99 21.79
N GLY A 311 -8.97 33.15 21.01
CA GLY A 311 -7.55 32.86 21.17
C GLY A 311 -7.28 31.72 22.15
N GLU A 312 -8.29 30.93 22.46
CA GLU A 312 -8.24 29.74 23.34
C GLU A 312 -8.76 28.48 22.62
N LEU A 313 -8.33 27.33 23.11
CA LEU A 313 -8.85 26.03 22.69
C LEU A 313 -9.86 25.52 23.72
N GLU A 314 -10.79 24.67 23.28
CA GLU A 314 -11.73 23.96 24.15
C GLU A 314 -11.47 22.43 24.05
N GLY A 315 -11.50 21.75 25.21
CA GLY A 315 -11.36 20.30 25.31
C GLY A 315 -9.92 19.81 25.31
N GLU A 316 -9.76 18.51 25.03
CA GLU A 316 -8.44 17.85 24.96
C GLU A 316 -7.71 18.22 23.67
N ILE A 317 -6.41 18.52 23.77
CA ILE A 317 -5.56 18.80 22.61
C ILE A 317 -5.22 17.49 21.90
N ILE A 318 -5.44 17.46 20.59
CA ILE A 318 -5.09 16.30 19.73
C ILE A 318 -3.62 16.39 19.35
N ASP A 319 -2.82 15.70 20.13
CA ASP A 319 -1.39 15.48 19.93
C ASP A 319 -1.11 14.09 19.26
N ALA A 320 0.15 13.69 19.19
CA ALA A 320 0.56 12.41 18.59
C ALA A 320 -0.08 11.19 19.28
N GLU A 321 -0.16 11.21 20.60
CA GLU A 321 -0.76 10.12 21.38
C GLU A 321 -2.28 10.10 21.21
N ALA A 322 -2.93 11.26 21.16
CA ALA A 322 -4.36 11.35 20.90
C ALA A 322 -4.71 10.83 19.51
N LYS A 323 -3.90 11.12 18.47
CA LYS A 323 -4.10 10.56 17.12
C LYS A 323 -4.08 9.03 17.13
N GLU A 324 -3.12 8.42 17.83
CA GLU A 324 -3.06 6.96 17.98
C GLU A 324 -4.29 6.40 18.71
N ARG A 325 -4.68 7.00 19.84
CA ARG A 325 -5.86 6.58 20.60
C ARG A 325 -7.14 6.67 19.78
N ILE A 326 -7.31 7.73 19.01
CA ILE A 326 -8.47 7.92 18.13
C ILE A 326 -8.50 6.84 17.04
N LEU A 327 -7.36 6.55 16.38
CA LEU A 327 -7.26 5.49 15.38
C LEU A 327 -7.68 4.14 15.96
N ILE A 328 -7.18 3.78 17.15
CA ILE A 328 -7.52 2.52 17.82
C ILE A 328 -9.02 2.47 18.14
N SER A 329 -9.55 3.54 18.74
CA SER A 329 -10.97 3.64 19.10
C SER A 329 -11.88 3.54 17.87
N LEU A 330 -11.50 4.12 16.74
CA LEU A 330 -12.26 4.00 15.49
C LEU A 330 -12.26 2.57 14.95
N ALA A 331 -11.11 1.89 15.00
CA ALA A 331 -11.01 0.50 14.58
C ALA A 331 -11.92 -0.39 15.46
N GLU A 332 -11.87 -0.22 16.77
CA GLU A 332 -12.72 -0.95 17.72
C GLU A 332 -14.21 -0.67 17.51
N LYS A 333 -14.59 0.59 17.34
CA LYS A 333 -15.97 1.01 17.08
C LYS A 333 -16.56 0.37 15.82
N GLU A 334 -15.76 0.24 14.76
CA GLU A 334 -16.16 -0.37 13.49
C GLU A 334 -16.01 -1.90 13.48
N GLY A 335 -15.46 -2.50 14.55
CA GLY A 335 -15.21 -3.93 14.64
C GLY A 335 -14.06 -4.41 13.75
N PHE A 336 -13.11 -3.53 13.42
CA PHE A 336 -11.95 -3.85 12.60
C PHE A 336 -10.70 -4.13 13.45
N THR A 337 -9.86 -5.03 12.97
CA THR A 337 -8.51 -5.18 13.54
C THR A 337 -7.59 -4.08 13.01
N LEU A 338 -6.57 -3.73 13.79
CA LEU A 338 -5.56 -2.73 13.34
C LEU A 338 -4.89 -3.13 12.02
N LYS A 339 -4.80 -4.42 11.69
CA LYS A 339 -4.31 -4.91 10.40
C LYS A 339 -5.18 -4.46 9.22
N GLN A 340 -6.42 -4.06 9.45
CA GLN A 340 -7.36 -3.55 8.45
C GLN A 340 -7.38 -2.02 8.35
N VAL A 341 -6.53 -1.34 9.14
CA VAL A 341 -6.44 0.12 9.18
C VAL A 341 -5.27 0.61 8.33
N VAL A 342 -5.53 1.69 7.60
CA VAL A 342 -4.51 2.50 6.92
C VAL A 342 -4.42 3.82 7.63
N ALA A 343 -3.20 4.31 7.87
CA ALA A 343 -2.96 5.66 8.37
C ALA A 343 -2.08 6.41 7.37
N VAL A 344 -2.37 7.68 7.12
CA VAL A 344 -1.63 8.53 6.18
C VAL A 344 -1.30 9.84 6.86
N GLY A 345 -0.03 10.25 6.86
CA GLY A 345 0.42 11.49 7.48
C GLY A 345 1.82 11.89 7.04
N ASP A 346 2.22 13.13 7.27
CA ASP A 346 3.51 13.70 6.85
C ASP A 346 4.41 14.10 8.02
N GLY A 347 3.83 14.32 9.21
CA GLY A 347 4.49 14.94 10.35
C GLY A 347 5.00 13.97 11.41
N ALA A 348 5.85 14.48 12.31
CA ALA A 348 6.33 13.74 13.47
C ALA A 348 5.19 13.37 14.45
N ASN A 349 4.13 14.18 14.48
CA ASN A 349 2.91 13.94 15.25
C ASN A 349 2.07 12.76 14.73
N ASP A 350 2.39 12.22 13.54
CA ASP A 350 1.71 11.06 12.96
C ASP A 350 2.42 9.73 13.22
N ILE A 351 3.67 9.78 13.69
CA ILE A 351 4.52 8.58 13.82
C ILE A 351 3.82 7.46 14.60
N HIS A 352 3.18 7.76 15.73
CA HIS A 352 2.48 6.77 16.55
C HIS A 352 1.31 6.14 15.77
N MET A 353 0.51 6.97 15.11
CA MET A 353 -0.61 6.54 14.28
C MET A 353 -0.13 5.69 13.09
N LEU A 354 0.93 6.12 12.38
CA LEU A 354 1.51 5.41 11.25
C LEU A 354 2.07 4.05 11.65
N ALA A 355 2.81 3.98 12.77
CA ALA A 355 3.40 2.74 13.27
C ALA A 355 2.34 1.74 13.76
N ARG A 356 1.21 2.22 14.27
CA ARG A 356 0.15 1.40 14.84
C ARG A 356 -0.78 0.78 13.81
N ALA A 357 -0.97 1.43 12.68
CA ALA A 357 -1.83 0.96 11.59
C ALA A 357 -1.27 -0.29 10.90
N GLY A 358 -2.13 -1.10 10.32
CA GLY A 358 -1.74 -2.24 9.49
C GLY A 358 -1.04 -1.82 8.19
N LEU A 359 -1.20 -0.54 7.78
CA LEU A 359 -0.43 0.10 6.73
C LEU A 359 -0.32 1.59 7.07
N GLY A 360 0.81 2.01 7.61
CA GLY A 360 1.13 3.43 7.79
C GLY A 360 1.87 3.96 6.56
N ILE A 361 1.40 5.06 6.00
CA ILE A 361 1.95 5.70 4.80
C ILE A 361 2.47 7.08 5.16
N ALA A 362 3.77 7.27 5.06
CA ALA A 362 4.42 8.57 5.17
C ALA A 362 4.26 9.32 3.83
N PHE A 363 3.41 10.35 3.79
CA PHE A 363 3.06 11.10 2.59
C PHE A 363 3.82 12.41 2.53
N ASN A 364 4.68 12.61 1.53
CA ASN A 364 5.58 13.78 1.40
C ASN A 364 6.36 14.09 2.68
N ALA A 365 6.63 13.08 3.48
CA ALA A 365 7.15 13.18 4.83
C ALA A 365 8.69 13.28 4.86
N LYS A 366 9.22 13.85 5.94
CA LYS A 366 10.67 13.87 6.17
C LYS A 366 11.21 12.45 6.39
N PRO A 367 12.50 12.18 6.08
CA PRO A 367 13.10 10.85 6.23
C PRO A 367 12.93 10.23 7.63
N MET A 368 12.86 11.04 8.68
CA MET A 368 12.63 10.58 10.05
C MET A 368 11.25 9.91 10.17
N VAL A 369 10.20 10.49 9.61
CA VAL A 369 8.84 9.96 9.65
C VAL A 369 8.75 8.69 8.81
N GLN A 370 9.37 8.70 7.61
CA GLN A 370 9.38 7.57 6.70
C GLN A 370 9.96 6.28 7.30
N LYS A 371 10.93 6.38 8.22
CA LYS A 371 11.52 5.23 8.91
C LYS A 371 10.56 4.53 9.88
N HIS A 372 9.49 5.18 10.28
CA HIS A 372 8.49 4.66 11.21
C HIS A 372 7.18 4.24 10.52
N ALA A 373 7.10 4.39 9.20
CA ALA A 373 5.96 3.99 8.40
C ALA A 373 6.23 2.67 7.66
N HIS A 374 5.20 2.01 7.16
CA HIS A 374 5.28 0.80 6.34
C HIS A 374 5.50 1.13 4.86
N ALA A 375 5.15 2.35 4.48
CA ALA A 375 5.22 2.84 3.12
C ALA A 375 5.53 4.33 3.08
N SER A 376 5.99 4.80 1.94
CA SER A 376 6.19 6.23 1.71
C SER A 376 5.84 6.61 0.29
N ILE A 377 5.19 7.76 0.14
CA ILE A 377 4.86 8.39 -1.13
C ILE A 377 5.42 9.81 -1.09
N ASN A 378 6.37 10.12 -1.99
CA ASN A 378 6.97 11.44 -2.13
C ASN A 378 6.45 12.20 -3.36
N ARG A 379 5.35 11.75 -3.90
CA ARG A 379 4.65 12.34 -5.03
C ARG A 379 3.35 12.93 -4.54
N SER A 380 3.08 14.17 -4.92
CA SER A 380 1.89 14.90 -4.45
C SER A 380 0.60 14.40 -5.13
N ASN A 381 0.28 13.12 -4.98
CA ASN A 381 -0.98 12.53 -5.43
C ASN A 381 -1.43 11.41 -4.48
N LEU A 382 -2.53 11.62 -3.77
CA LEU A 382 -3.08 10.66 -2.81
C LEU A 382 -3.67 9.40 -3.48
N GLU A 383 -4.09 9.47 -4.72
CA GLU A 383 -4.64 8.30 -5.43
C GLU A 383 -3.62 7.17 -5.56
N LEU A 384 -2.32 7.48 -5.50
CA LEU A 384 -1.24 6.49 -5.54
C LEU A 384 -1.30 5.48 -4.38
N ILE A 385 -2.00 5.81 -3.29
CA ILE A 385 -2.27 4.90 -2.17
C ILE A 385 -2.97 3.62 -2.66
N LEU A 386 -3.79 3.69 -3.70
CA LEU A 386 -4.52 2.54 -4.23
C LEU A 386 -3.60 1.43 -4.73
N TYR A 387 -2.43 1.74 -5.26
CA TYR A 387 -1.43 0.73 -5.63
C TYR A 387 -0.90 -0.03 -4.40
N PHE A 388 -0.71 0.67 -3.27
CA PHE A 388 -0.28 0.03 -2.02
C PHE A 388 -1.39 -0.80 -1.37
N LEU A 389 -2.65 -0.53 -1.71
CA LEU A 389 -3.79 -1.37 -1.34
C LEU A 389 -3.91 -2.61 -2.25
N GLY A 390 -3.10 -2.71 -3.31
CA GLY A 390 -3.00 -3.85 -4.21
C GLY A 390 -3.89 -3.78 -5.45
N TYR A 391 -4.40 -2.60 -5.79
CA TYR A 391 -5.08 -2.37 -7.07
C TYR A 391 -4.06 -2.14 -8.19
N ASN A 392 -4.33 -2.63 -9.38
CA ASN A 392 -3.52 -2.42 -10.57
C ASN A 392 -4.13 -1.33 -11.46
N GLY A 393 -3.41 -0.89 -12.50
CA GLY A 393 -3.88 0.17 -13.39
C GLY A 393 -5.22 -0.13 -14.06
N LYS A 394 -5.48 -1.40 -14.41
CA LYS A 394 -6.77 -1.83 -14.97
C LYS A 394 -7.91 -1.72 -13.94
N ASP A 395 -7.65 -2.18 -12.71
CA ASP A 395 -8.62 -2.05 -11.60
C ASP A 395 -8.98 -0.57 -11.37
N LEU A 396 -7.97 0.32 -11.39
CA LEU A 396 -8.19 1.75 -11.19
C LEU A 396 -9.01 2.38 -12.33
N GLN A 397 -8.75 1.99 -13.57
CA GLN A 397 -9.54 2.44 -14.69
C GLN A 397 -11.00 2.02 -14.54
N GLU A 398 -11.25 0.76 -14.22
CA GLU A 398 -12.60 0.22 -14.02
C GLU A 398 -13.32 0.93 -12.85
N LEU A 399 -12.63 1.13 -11.72
CA LEU A 399 -13.18 1.84 -10.56
C LEU A 399 -13.58 3.28 -10.89
N ARG A 400 -12.74 4.02 -11.62
CA ARG A 400 -13.06 5.38 -12.07
C ARG A 400 -14.30 5.41 -12.97
N GLU A 401 -14.47 4.44 -13.86
CA GLU A 401 -15.66 4.33 -14.70
C GLU A 401 -16.92 4.02 -13.89
N LEU A 402 -16.83 3.10 -12.93
CA LEU A 402 -17.96 2.72 -12.06
C LEU A 402 -18.41 3.88 -11.17
N VAL A 403 -17.47 4.63 -10.61
CA VAL A 403 -17.74 5.84 -9.83
C VAL A 403 -18.47 6.87 -10.67
N LYS A 404 -17.98 7.20 -11.87
CA LYS A 404 -18.64 8.15 -12.79
C LYS A 404 -20.06 7.75 -13.15
N ARG A 405 -20.31 6.45 -13.39
CA ARG A 405 -21.66 5.94 -13.67
C ARG A 405 -22.61 6.12 -12.47
N LYS A 406 -22.12 5.87 -11.24
CA LYS A 406 -22.92 6.03 -10.02
C LYS A 406 -23.29 7.50 -9.77
N GLU A 407 -22.37 8.42 -10.04
CA GLU A 407 -22.64 9.87 -9.94
C GLU A 407 -23.72 10.30 -10.94
N ASN A 408 -23.59 9.89 -12.21
CA ASN A 408 -24.59 10.21 -13.25
C ASN A 408 -25.99 9.68 -12.91
N LEU A 409 -26.11 8.51 -12.25
CA LEU A 409 -27.39 7.96 -11.82
C LEU A 409 -28.01 8.67 -10.61
N ARG A 410 -27.22 9.42 -9.83
CA ARG A 410 -27.74 10.23 -8.70
C ARG A 410 -28.31 11.58 -9.16
N PHE A 411 -27.95 12.03 -10.35
CA PHE A 411 -28.38 13.31 -10.93
C PHE A 411 -29.39 13.13 -12.05
N SER A 412 -29.80 11.90 -12.41
CA SER A 412 -30.91 11.55 -13.29
C SER A 412 -32.16 11.17 -12.49
#